data_ce4fcbf88c85d9a4dcbb328b070800aa
#
_entry.id   ce4fcbf88c85d9a4dcbb328b070800aa
#
_cell.length_a   1.000
_cell.length_b   1.000
_cell.length_c   1.000
_cell.angle_alpha   90.00
_cell.angle_beta   90.00
_cell.angle_gamma   90.00
#
_symmetry.space_group_name_H-M   'P 1'
#
loop_
_entity.id
_entity.type
_entity.pdbx_description
1 polymer ?
#
loop_
_entity_poly.entity_id
_entity_poly.type
_entity_poly.pdbx_seq_one_letter_code
_entity_poly.pdbx_strand_id
1 'polypeptide(L)'
;GFGNENVFQYIETDSYKKANLHVSIDASGSMGGEKWNSTLTNVVALCKAVDMIQNLSIQVTFRTTTNNNPYIVMAYDSKVDKLSKVKQMFPTLHPGGTTPEGLCFEAIMKNFLGATNDMDSYFLNISDGEPYFGNNDLYYSGEVAYEHTRKMVKEMEGMGIKILSYFVDQWVRKGDEPSYGFKRMYGKSSKLIDITNVSQIVKTMNQLFLLK
;
A
#
# COMPACT_ATOMS: atom_id res chain seq x y z
N GLY A 1 -60.55 -16.05 -16.61
CA GLY A 1 -59.45 -16.45 -15.78
C GLY A 1 -58.31 -15.46 -15.93
N PHE A 2 -58.07 -14.65 -14.93
CA PHE A 2 -56.92 -13.77 -14.90
C PHE A 2 -55.77 -14.55 -14.25
N GLY A 3 -54.75 -14.90 -15.02
CA GLY A 3 -53.54 -15.49 -14.50
C GLY A 3 -52.72 -14.46 -13.73
N ASN A 4 -52.54 -14.69 -12.43
CA ASN A 4 -51.53 -14.02 -11.63
C ASN A 4 -50.18 -14.60 -12.02
N GLU A 5 -49.44 -13.95 -12.91
CA GLU A 5 -48.02 -14.20 -13.07
C GLU A 5 -47.28 -13.49 -11.93
N ASN A 6 -46.99 -14.23 -10.87
CA ASN A 6 -46.03 -13.81 -9.87
C ASN A 6 -44.64 -13.81 -10.50
N VAL A 7 -44.23 -12.68 -11.04
CA VAL A 7 -42.85 -12.45 -11.45
C VAL A 7 -42.04 -12.28 -10.16
N PHE A 8 -41.44 -13.36 -9.68
CA PHE A 8 -40.41 -13.27 -8.66
C PHE A 8 -39.18 -12.66 -9.30
N GLN A 9 -38.96 -11.37 -9.09
CA GLN A 9 -37.66 -10.78 -9.34
C GLN A 9 -36.70 -11.31 -8.28
N TYR A 10 -35.81 -12.22 -8.69
CA TYR A 10 -34.63 -12.52 -7.92
C TYR A 10 -33.71 -11.28 -8.02
N ILE A 11 -33.64 -10.50 -6.96
CA ILE A 11 -32.56 -9.52 -6.80
C ILE A 11 -31.36 -10.35 -6.35
N GLU A 12 -30.52 -10.73 -7.30
CA GLU A 12 -29.20 -11.25 -7.01
C GLU A 12 -28.38 -10.07 -6.42
N THR A 13 -28.33 -9.98 -5.11
CA THR A 13 -27.40 -9.11 -4.43
C THR A 13 -26.03 -9.76 -4.58
N ASP A 14 -25.24 -9.29 -5.53
CA ASP A 14 -23.81 -9.57 -5.58
C ASP A 14 -23.19 -9.13 -4.24
N SER A 15 -23.05 -10.06 -3.31
CA SER A 15 -22.35 -9.82 -2.07
C SER A 15 -20.85 -9.79 -2.43
N TYR A 16 -20.32 -8.59 -2.66
CA TYR A 16 -18.89 -8.41 -2.85
C TYR A 16 -18.14 -8.97 -1.65
N LYS A 17 -17.17 -9.84 -1.92
CA LYS A 17 -16.28 -10.40 -0.91
C LYS A 17 -15.63 -9.25 -0.11
N LYS A 18 -15.53 -9.41 1.20
CA LYS A 18 -14.82 -8.45 2.05
C LYS A 18 -13.39 -8.31 1.59
N ALA A 19 -12.86 -7.11 1.62
CA ALA A 19 -11.47 -6.85 1.28
C ALA A 19 -10.81 -5.90 2.31
N ASN A 20 -9.53 -6.13 2.55
CA ASN A 20 -8.69 -5.25 3.36
C ASN A 20 -7.52 -4.77 2.53
N LEU A 21 -7.32 -3.46 2.49
CA LEU A 21 -6.20 -2.81 1.84
C LEU A 21 -5.23 -2.26 2.89
N HIS A 22 -4.01 -2.76 2.92
CA HIS A 22 -2.93 -2.17 3.69
C HIS A 22 -2.05 -1.32 2.79
N VAL A 23 -1.97 -0.01 3.07
CA VAL A 23 -1.09 0.93 2.37
C VAL A 23 0.12 1.20 3.25
N SER A 24 1.30 0.81 2.80
CA SER A 24 2.56 1.07 3.47
C SER A 24 3.37 2.12 2.71
N ILE A 25 3.63 3.24 3.35
CA ILE A 25 4.25 4.41 2.73
C ILE A 25 5.66 4.58 3.28
N ASP A 26 6.62 4.70 2.38
CA ASP A 26 7.96 5.15 2.70
C ASP A 26 7.93 6.60 3.16
N ALA A 27 8.42 6.85 4.36
CA ALA A 27 8.57 8.18 4.95
C ALA A 27 10.05 8.54 5.15
N SER A 28 10.95 7.99 4.35
CA SER A 28 12.36 8.37 4.34
C SER A 28 12.57 9.79 3.85
N GLY A 29 13.76 10.33 4.10
CA GLY A 29 14.09 11.72 3.74
C GLY A 29 13.99 12.03 2.25
N SER A 30 14.23 11.06 1.36
CA SER A 30 14.12 11.20 -0.09
C SER A 30 12.70 11.45 -0.58
N MET A 31 11.70 11.04 0.19
CA MET A 31 10.28 11.31 -0.10
C MET A 31 9.87 12.77 0.08
N GLY A 32 10.77 13.64 0.59
CA GLY A 32 10.48 15.03 0.89
C GLY A 32 9.99 15.87 -0.29
N GLY A 33 9.38 17.01 0.01
CA GLY A 33 8.91 17.98 -0.97
C GLY A 33 7.62 17.56 -1.68
N GLU A 34 7.57 17.71 -3.00
CA GLU A 34 6.38 17.46 -3.81
C GLU A 34 5.96 15.99 -3.81
N LYS A 35 6.92 15.06 -3.79
CA LYS A 35 6.63 13.62 -3.67
C LYS A 35 5.80 13.33 -2.42
N TRP A 36 6.20 13.89 -1.28
CA TRP A 36 5.49 13.72 -0.02
C TRP A 36 4.08 14.27 -0.08
N ASN A 37 3.93 15.52 -0.49
CA ASN A 37 2.63 16.18 -0.57
C ASN A 37 1.67 15.46 -1.52
N SER A 38 2.16 15.05 -2.68
CA SER A 38 1.37 14.30 -3.65
C SER A 38 1.00 12.92 -3.15
N THR A 39 1.92 12.22 -2.48
CA THR A 39 1.64 10.91 -1.86
C THR A 39 0.55 11.05 -0.81
N LEU A 40 0.66 12.00 0.11
CA LEU A 40 -0.37 12.23 1.14
C LEU A 40 -1.72 12.57 0.53
N THR A 41 -1.74 13.43 -0.48
CA THR A 41 -2.99 13.81 -1.19
C THR A 41 -3.67 12.60 -1.81
N ASN A 42 -2.90 11.74 -2.48
CA ASN A 42 -3.41 10.51 -3.09
C ASN A 42 -3.94 9.52 -2.05
N VAL A 43 -3.23 9.36 -0.94
CA VAL A 43 -3.66 8.44 0.13
C VAL A 43 -4.89 8.97 0.87
N VAL A 44 -4.99 10.28 1.08
CA VAL A 44 -6.23 10.90 1.60
C VAL A 44 -7.41 10.64 0.68
N ALA A 45 -7.24 10.80 -0.63
CA ALA A 45 -8.29 10.51 -1.61
C ALA A 45 -8.69 9.03 -1.57
N LEU A 46 -7.73 8.13 -1.43
CA LEU A 46 -7.95 6.69 -1.29
C LEU A 46 -8.74 6.36 -0.01
N CYS A 47 -8.36 6.93 1.14
CA CYS A 47 -9.08 6.74 2.39
C CYS A 47 -10.55 7.19 2.29
N LYS A 48 -10.79 8.33 1.64
CA LYS A 48 -12.16 8.83 1.37
C LYS A 48 -12.94 7.90 0.45
N ALA A 49 -12.31 7.39 -0.60
CA ALA A 49 -12.97 6.46 -1.53
C ALA A 49 -13.36 5.16 -0.84
N VAL A 50 -12.46 4.60 -0.01
CA VAL A 50 -12.72 3.37 0.75
C VAL A 50 -13.84 3.58 1.78
N ASP A 51 -13.91 4.74 2.44
CA ASP A 51 -14.98 5.07 3.41
C ASP A 51 -16.39 5.04 2.78
N MET A 52 -16.47 5.19 1.46
CA MET A 52 -17.74 5.14 0.70
C MET A 52 -18.09 3.73 0.21
N ILE A 53 -17.22 2.75 0.36
CA ILE A 53 -17.38 1.40 -0.19
C ILE A 53 -17.66 0.41 0.95
N GLN A 54 -18.82 -0.25 0.90
CA GLN A 54 -19.13 -1.34 1.83
C GLN A 54 -18.19 -2.53 1.60
N ASN A 55 -17.88 -3.26 2.67
CA ASN A 55 -17.03 -4.45 2.65
C ASN A 55 -15.56 -4.20 2.28
N LEU A 56 -15.11 -2.96 2.19
CA LEU A 56 -13.73 -2.59 2.00
C LEU A 56 -13.21 -1.84 3.23
N SER A 57 -12.05 -2.26 3.75
CA SER A 57 -11.34 -1.56 4.82
C SER A 57 -9.94 -1.17 4.40
N ILE A 58 -9.41 -0.11 5.00
CA ILE A 58 -8.06 0.38 4.71
C ILE A 58 -7.29 0.62 6.00
N GLN A 59 -6.03 0.23 5.99
CA GLN A 59 -5.02 0.59 6.98
C GLN A 59 -3.89 1.35 6.30
N VAL A 60 -3.40 2.42 6.92
CA VAL A 60 -2.30 3.22 6.39
C VAL A 60 -1.18 3.27 7.42
N THR A 61 -0.02 2.75 7.02
CA THR A 61 1.22 2.83 7.80
C THR A 61 2.27 3.66 7.09
N PHE A 62 3.07 4.37 7.87
CA PHE A 62 4.29 5.04 7.42
C PHE A 62 5.49 4.33 8.04
N ARG A 63 6.53 4.13 7.25
CA ARG A 63 7.76 3.48 7.69
C ARG A 63 8.97 4.36 7.44
N THR A 64 9.86 4.39 8.41
CA THR A 64 11.15 5.09 8.34
C THR A 64 12.07 4.56 9.43
N THR A 65 13.12 5.29 9.75
CA THR A 65 14.01 5.02 10.90
C THR A 65 13.99 6.17 11.88
N THR A 66 14.02 5.84 13.15
CA THR A 66 14.19 6.80 14.24
C THR A 66 15.09 6.20 15.32
N ASN A 67 15.95 7.01 15.93
CA ASN A 67 16.89 6.57 16.98
C ASN A 67 17.64 5.27 16.58
N ASN A 68 18.14 5.20 15.34
CA ASN A 68 18.86 4.04 14.79
C ASN A 68 18.06 2.72 14.76
N ASN A 69 16.73 2.80 14.69
CA ASN A 69 15.85 1.64 14.58
C ASN A 69 14.81 1.81 13.47
N PRO A 70 14.40 0.72 12.81
CA PRO A 70 13.21 0.71 11.97
C PRO A 70 11.98 1.13 12.77
N TYR A 71 11.13 1.94 12.17
CA TYR A 71 9.97 2.53 12.82
C TYR A 71 8.75 2.53 11.91
N ILE A 72 7.59 2.14 12.46
CA ILE A 72 6.31 2.12 11.76
C ILE A 72 5.29 2.92 12.57
N VAL A 73 4.59 3.81 11.90
CA VAL A 73 3.45 4.53 12.44
C VAL A 73 2.17 4.00 11.81
N MET A 74 1.24 3.46 12.61
CA MET A 74 -0.13 3.22 12.18
C MET A 74 -0.88 4.57 12.22
N ALA A 75 -1.03 5.19 11.05
CA ALA A 75 -1.62 6.52 10.94
C ALA A 75 -3.15 6.49 10.84
N TYR A 76 -3.69 5.44 10.25
CA TYR A 76 -5.14 5.29 10.07
C TYR A 76 -5.54 3.82 9.93
N ASP A 77 -6.60 3.43 10.60
CA ASP A 77 -7.28 2.15 10.42
C ASP A 77 -8.79 2.40 10.36
N SER A 78 -9.41 2.20 9.19
CA SER A 78 -10.83 2.47 8.96
C SER A 78 -11.78 1.62 9.81
N LYS A 79 -11.29 0.53 10.42
CA LYS A 79 -12.10 -0.33 11.31
C LYS A 79 -12.29 0.26 12.70
N VAL A 80 -11.38 1.12 13.14
CA VAL A 80 -11.37 1.67 14.51
C VAL A 80 -11.35 3.20 14.54
N ASP A 81 -10.89 3.83 13.47
CA ASP A 81 -10.71 5.27 13.39
C ASP A 81 -11.80 5.92 12.52
N LYS A 82 -12.20 7.13 12.91
CA LYS A 82 -13.02 7.98 12.04
C LYS A 82 -12.17 8.62 10.95
N LEU A 83 -12.72 8.85 9.76
CA LEU A 83 -12.03 9.49 8.63
C LEU A 83 -11.41 10.87 9.00
N SER A 84 -11.98 11.58 9.97
CA SER A 84 -11.42 12.84 10.48
C SER A 84 -9.99 12.71 11.02
N LYS A 85 -9.59 11.52 11.49
CA LYS A 85 -8.22 11.25 11.95
C LYS A 85 -7.18 11.46 10.84
N VAL A 86 -7.53 11.14 9.58
CA VAL A 86 -6.66 11.37 8.43
C VAL A 86 -6.27 12.86 8.33
N LYS A 87 -7.27 13.76 8.48
CA LYS A 87 -7.04 15.20 8.44
C LYS A 87 -6.21 15.72 9.62
N GLN A 88 -6.29 15.06 10.76
CA GLN A 88 -5.56 15.44 11.98
C GLN A 88 -4.13 14.88 11.98
N MET A 89 -3.97 13.62 11.57
CA MET A 89 -2.71 12.89 11.69
C MET A 89 -1.75 13.17 10.53
N PHE A 90 -2.22 13.13 9.28
CA PHE A 90 -1.33 13.20 8.12
C PHE A 90 -0.53 14.51 8.03
N PRO A 91 -1.07 15.70 8.34
CA PRO A 91 -0.28 16.92 8.35
C PRO A 91 0.83 16.96 9.40
N THR A 92 0.78 16.11 10.41
CA THR A 92 1.81 16.03 11.46
C THR A 92 2.96 15.10 11.10
N LEU A 93 2.82 14.32 10.02
CA LEU A 93 3.83 13.38 9.56
C LEU A 93 4.80 14.08 8.62
N HIS A 94 6.07 13.86 8.84
CA HIS A 94 7.15 14.44 8.04
C HIS A 94 8.11 13.36 7.58
N PRO A 95 8.61 13.42 6.34
CA PRO A 95 9.60 12.48 5.87
C PRO A 95 10.96 12.75 6.52
N GLY A 96 11.66 11.69 6.84
CA GLY A 96 12.98 11.74 7.46
C GLY A 96 13.52 10.33 7.70
N GLY A 97 14.81 10.22 8.05
CA GLY A 97 15.45 8.92 8.24
C GLY A 97 15.72 8.18 6.92
N THR A 98 15.79 6.86 7.00
CA THR A 98 16.14 5.96 5.88
C THR A 98 15.01 4.99 5.56
N THR A 99 15.25 4.07 4.62
CA THR A 99 14.23 3.15 4.08
C THR A 99 14.47 1.71 4.56
N PRO A 100 13.98 1.30 5.74
CA PRO A 100 14.15 -0.06 6.29
C PRO A 100 13.11 -1.04 5.72
N GLU A 101 12.97 -1.11 4.41
CA GLU A 101 11.89 -1.74 3.63
C GLU A 101 11.46 -3.11 4.17
N GLY A 102 12.23 -4.16 3.93
CA GLY A 102 11.87 -5.52 4.30
C GLY A 102 11.82 -5.75 5.82
N LEU A 103 12.62 -4.99 6.61
CA LEU A 103 12.57 -5.04 8.07
C LEU A 103 11.21 -4.57 8.59
N CYS A 104 10.67 -3.51 8.00
CA CYS A 104 9.32 -3.06 8.32
C CYS A 104 8.24 -4.01 7.79
N PHE A 105 8.44 -4.61 6.63
CA PHE A 105 7.48 -5.57 6.07
C PHE A 105 7.32 -6.80 6.95
N GLU A 106 8.40 -7.30 7.54
CA GLU A 106 8.33 -8.41 8.50
C GLU A 106 7.40 -8.07 9.67
N ALA A 107 7.53 -6.86 10.24
CA ALA A 107 6.68 -6.42 11.32
C ALA A 107 5.22 -6.17 10.89
N ILE A 108 5.00 -5.60 9.70
CA ILE A 108 3.66 -5.37 9.13
C ILE A 108 2.97 -6.72 8.90
N MET A 109 3.67 -7.69 8.31
CA MET A 109 3.13 -9.00 8.01
C MET A 109 2.67 -9.71 9.29
N LYS A 110 3.47 -9.67 10.36
CA LYS A 110 3.13 -10.30 11.63
C LYS A 110 1.93 -9.69 12.35
N ASN A 111 1.71 -8.39 12.20
CA ASN A 111 0.76 -7.64 13.02
C ASN A 111 -0.52 -7.21 12.29
N PHE A 112 -0.49 -7.04 10.98
CA PHE A 112 -1.56 -6.36 10.26
C PHE A 112 -2.08 -7.11 9.04
N LEU A 113 -1.35 -8.11 8.52
CA LEU A 113 -1.73 -8.79 7.30
C LEU A 113 -2.31 -10.18 7.60
N GLY A 114 -3.31 -10.56 6.82
CA GLY A 114 -3.89 -11.88 6.81
C GLY A 114 -4.96 -11.98 5.75
N ALA A 115 -4.90 -13.03 4.93
CA ALA A 115 -5.96 -13.40 4.02
C ALA A 115 -6.74 -14.57 4.60
N THR A 116 -8.06 -14.55 4.42
CA THR A 116 -8.95 -15.65 4.79
C THR A 116 -9.81 -16.03 3.60
N ASN A 117 -10.51 -17.16 3.70
CA ASN A 117 -11.43 -17.57 2.63
C ASN A 117 -12.53 -16.53 2.37
N ASP A 118 -12.89 -15.74 3.39
CA ASP A 118 -13.99 -14.77 3.34
C ASP A 118 -13.52 -13.33 3.12
N MET A 119 -12.20 -13.08 3.05
CA MET A 119 -11.63 -11.75 2.94
C MET A 119 -10.38 -11.75 2.05
N ASP A 120 -10.42 -10.95 0.96
CA ASP A 120 -9.24 -10.66 0.16
C ASP A 120 -8.35 -9.66 0.90
N SER A 121 -7.04 -9.84 0.78
CA SER A 121 -6.05 -8.94 1.37
C SER A 121 -5.14 -8.37 0.29
N TYR A 122 -4.96 -7.06 0.33
CA TYR A 122 -4.14 -6.31 -0.60
C TYR A 122 -3.08 -5.53 0.16
N PHE A 123 -1.87 -5.52 -0.38
CA PHE A 123 -0.78 -4.72 0.14
C PHE A 123 -0.27 -3.78 -0.93
N LEU A 124 -0.45 -2.47 -0.69
CA LEU A 124 0.05 -1.42 -1.56
C LEU A 124 1.29 -0.78 -0.92
N ASN A 125 2.42 -0.95 -1.55
CA ASN A 125 3.66 -0.29 -1.17
C ASN A 125 3.88 0.98 -2.01
N ILE A 126 4.28 2.07 -1.36
CA ILE A 126 4.65 3.33 -2.01
C ILE A 126 6.04 3.73 -1.50
N SER A 127 7.03 3.79 -2.40
CA SER A 127 8.41 4.14 -2.08
C SER A 127 9.10 4.82 -3.26
N ASP A 128 10.07 5.69 -3.00
CA ASP A 128 10.86 6.37 -4.05
C ASP A 128 12.30 5.88 -4.12
N GLY A 129 12.66 4.89 -3.33
CA GLY A 129 14.03 4.50 -3.19
C GLY A 129 14.31 3.04 -3.01
N GLU A 130 15.56 2.79 -2.81
CA GLU A 130 16.11 1.48 -2.50
C GLU A 130 16.25 1.34 -0.98
N PRO A 131 16.13 0.12 -0.45
CA PRO A 131 16.24 -0.11 0.96
C PRO A 131 17.64 0.25 1.48
N TYR A 132 17.65 1.02 2.53
CA TYR A 132 18.86 1.38 3.25
C TYR A 132 18.58 1.54 4.74
N PHE A 133 19.33 0.83 5.54
CA PHE A 133 19.37 0.99 6.98
C PHE A 133 20.75 0.61 7.52
N GLY A 134 21.26 1.35 8.49
CA GLY A 134 22.51 1.02 9.15
C GLY A 134 22.53 1.50 10.60
N ASN A 135 22.97 0.62 11.49
CA ASN A 135 23.33 0.94 12.86
C ASN A 135 24.60 0.16 13.27
N ASN A 136 24.94 0.14 14.55
CA ASN A 136 26.15 -0.54 15.03
C ASN A 136 26.12 -2.04 14.83
N ASP A 137 24.95 -2.66 14.75
CA ASP A 137 24.75 -4.10 14.74
C ASP A 137 24.37 -4.64 13.35
N LEU A 138 23.79 -3.79 12.48
CA LEU A 138 23.24 -4.22 11.20
C LEU A 138 23.51 -3.19 10.11
N TYR A 139 24.08 -3.65 9.00
CA TYR A 139 24.13 -2.92 7.73
C TYR A 139 23.20 -3.58 6.72
N TYR A 140 22.17 -2.87 6.33
CA TYR A 140 21.08 -3.36 5.48
C TYR A 140 20.97 -2.51 4.23
N SER A 141 21.54 -2.98 3.11
CA SER A 141 21.63 -2.26 1.84
C SER A 141 21.94 -3.21 0.68
N GLY A 142 21.73 -2.77 -0.54
CA GLY A 142 22.04 -3.50 -1.76
C GLY A 142 21.42 -4.90 -1.80
N GLU A 143 22.15 -5.90 -2.31
CA GLU A 143 21.62 -7.26 -2.52
C GLU A 143 21.07 -7.89 -1.24
N VAL A 144 21.70 -7.69 -0.08
CA VAL A 144 21.19 -8.21 1.19
C VAL A 144 19.78 -7.69 1.50
N ALA A 145 19.59 -6.39 1.30
CA ALA A 145 18.29 -5.77 1.53
C ALA A 145 17.27 -6.14 0.44
N TYR A 146 17.70 -6.27 -0.81
CA TYR A 146 16.84 -6.70 -1.92
C TYR A 146 16.34 -8.13 -1.70
N GLU A 147 17.24 -9.06 -1.36
CA GLU A 147 16.87 -10.45 -1.14
C GLU A 147 15.96 -10.63 0.07
N HIS A 148 16.24 -9.92 1.17
CA HIS A 148 15.38 -9.93 2.34
C HIS A 148 14.00 -9.37 2.04
N THR A 149 13.93 -8.20 1.40
CA THR A 149 12.63 -7.59 1.00
C THR A 149 11.87 -8.52 0.05
N ARG A 150 12.57 -9.13 -0.93
CA ARG A 150 11.99 -10.11 -1.85
C ARG A 150 11.42 -11.32 -1.12
N LYS A 151 12.13 -11.81 -0.10
CA LYS A 151 11.64 -12.91 0.74
C LYS A 151 10.34 -12.52 1.44
N MET A 152 10.27 -11.35 2.06
CA MET A 152 9.04 -10.86 2.71
C MET A 152 7.89 -10.73 1.72
N VAL A 153 8.14 -10.19 0.52
CA VAL A 153 7.14 -10.11 -0.55
C VAL A 153 6.60 -11.50 -0.93
N LYS A 154 7.48 -12.50 -1.10
CA LYS A 154 7.06 -13.87 -1.41
C LYS A 154 6.28 -14.54 -0.27
N GLU A 155 6.64 -14.26 0.96
CA GLU A 155 5.89 -14.76 2.11
C GLU A 155 4.48 -14.19 2.16
N MET A 156 4.32 -12.87 1.92
CA MET A 156 3.00 -12.25 1.79
C MET A 156 2.19 -12.86 0.64
N GLU A 157 2.81 -13.04 -0.54
CA GLU A 157 2.16 -13.70 -1.68
C GLU A 157 1.72 -15.13 -1.33
N GLY A 158 2.57 -15.87 -0.60
CA GLY A 158 2.26 -17.21 -0.10
C GLY A 158 1.10 -17.25 0.90
N MET A 159 0.85 -16.15 1.61
CA MET A 159 -0.33 -15.97 2.47
C MET A 159 -1.59 -15.60 1.69
N GLY A 160 -1.54 -15.52 0.36
CA GLY A 160 -2.66 -15.11 -0.48
C GLY A 160 -2.87 -13.59 -0.57
N ILE A 161 -1.89 -12.79 -0.12
CA ILE A 161 -1.97 -11.32 -0.18
C ILE A 161 -1.57 -10.87 -1.57
N LYS A 162 -2.41 -10.03 -2.18
CA LYS A 162 -2.14 -9.42 -3.49
C LYS A 162 -1.31 -8.16 -3.30
N ILE A 163 -0.12 -8.12 -3.92
CA ILE A 163 0.85 -7.04 -3.73
C ILE A 163 0.92 -6.16 -4.96
N LEU A 164 0.98 -4.86 -4.73
CA LEU A 164 1.32 -3.84 -5.71
C LEU A 164 2.31 -2.88 -5.10
N SER A 165 3.43 -2.66 -5.79
CA SER A 165 4.50 -1.77 -5.31
C SER A 165 4.73 -0.65 -6.31
N TYR A 166 4.53 0.57 -5.85
CA TYR A 166 4.75 1.79 -6.61
C TYR A 166 6.11 2.38 -6.29
N PHE A 167 6.97 2.39 -7.30
CA PHE A 167 8.13 3.26 -7.32
C PHE A 167 7.67 4.64 -7.76
N VAL A 168 7.73 5.61 -6.87
CA VAL A 168 7.26 6.96 -7.15
C VAL A 168 8.41 7.89 -7.48
N ASP A 169 8.26 8.64 -8.55
CA ASP A 169 9.23 9.64 -8.94
C ASP A 169 8.50 10.88 -9.48
N GLN A 170 9.23 11.97 -9.58
CA GLN A 170 8.85 13.17 -10.33
C GLN A 170 9.43 13.06 -11.73
N TRP A 171 8.77 13.63 -12.71
CA TRP A 171 9.27 13.69 -14.08
C TRP A 171 9.37 12.34 -14.81
N VAL A 172 8.46 11.42 -14.50
CA VAL A 172 8.38 10.12 -15.19
C VAL A 172 8.04 10.34 -16.67
N ARG A 173 8.88 9.79 -17.56
CA ARG A 173 8.68 9.82 -19.01
C ARG A 173 8.06 8.51 -19.49
N LYS A 174 7.41 8.56 -20.65
CA LYS A 174 6.90 7.35 -21.29
C LYS A 174 8.06 6.41 -21.61
N GLY A 175 8.01 5.20 -21.06
CA GLY A 175 9.04 4.18 -21.24
C GLY A 175 10.03 4.07 -20.09
N ASP A 176 9.99 4.98 -19.12
CA ASP A 176 10.76 4.83 -17.89
C ASP A 176 10.28 3.62 -17.09
N GLU A 177 11.19 3.01 -16.37
CA GLU A 177 10.93 1.83 -15.55
C GLU A 177 11.46 2.04 -14.12
N PRO A 178 10.93 1.27 -13.14
CA PRO A 178 11.49 1.26 -11.78
C PRO A 178 12.99 0.91 -11.79
N SER A 179 13.72 1.33 -10.75
CA SER A 179 15.13 0.98 -10.58
C SER A 179 15.34 -0.53 -10.58
N TYR A 180 16.60 -0.94 -10.84
CA TYR A 180 16.98 -2.36 -10.80
C TYR A 180 16.65 -2.99 -9.46
N GLY A 181 17.01 -2.35 -8.34
CA GLY A 181 16.74 -2.87 -7.01
C GLY A 181 15.24 -3.01 -6.72
N PHE A 182 14.45 -2.04 -7.14
CA PHE A 182 12.99 -2.09 -6.99
C PHE A 182 12.36 -3.26 -7.77
N LYS A 183 12.77 -3.45 -9.03
CA LYS A 183 12.33 -4.62 -9.82
C LYS A 183 12.81 -5.95 -9.22
N ARG A 184 14.00 -5.97 -8.64
CA ARG A 184 14.56 -7.14 -7.95
C ARG A 184 13.70 -7.55 -6.75
N MET A 185 13.27 -6.57 -5.96
CA MET A 185 12.42 -6.80 -4.78
C MET A 185 11.00 -7.24 -5.13
N TYR A 186 10.36 -6.56 -6.05
CA TYR A 186 8.91 -6.66 -6.29
C TYR A 186 8.52 -7.38 -7.58
N GLY A 187 9.46 -7.58 -8.51
CA GLY A 187 9.21 -8.29 -9.75
C GLY A 187 8.03 -7.72 -10.54
N LYS A 188 7.06 -8.57 -10.86
CA LYS A 188 5.88 -8.20 -11.66
C LYS A 188 4.94 -7.21 -10.96
N SER A 189 4.99 -7.11 -9.64
CA SER A 189 4.17 -6.17 -8.86
C SER A 189 4.74 -4.75 -8.84
N SER A 190 5.97 -4.54 -9.35
CA SER A 190 6.59 -3.22 -9.43
C SER A 190 6.00 -2.37 -10.54
N LYS A 191 5.65 -1.12 -10.23
CA LYS A 191 5.17 -0.11 -11.19
C LYS A 191 5.86 1.21 -10.92
N LEU A 192 6.33 1.86 -11.98
CA LEU A 192 6.77 3.24 -11.91
C LEU A 192 5.57 4.16 -12.08
N ILE A 193 5.41 5.11 -11.18
CA ILE A 193 4.28 6.04 -11.16
C ILE A 193 4.78 7.47 -11.04
N ASP A 194 4.28 8.33 -11.90
CA ASP A 194 4.30 9.76 -11.67
C ASP A 194 3.33 10.08 -10.53
N ILE A 195 3.89 10.38 -9.35
CA ILE A 195 3.10 10.61 -8.13
C ILE A 195 2.22 11.86 -8.23
N THR A 196 2.50 12.76 -9.16
CA THR A 196 1.66 13.92 -9.41
C THR A 196 0.38 13.56 -10.19
N ASN A 197 0.34 12.37 -10.79
CA ASN A 197 -0.79 11.89 -11.58
C ASN A 197 -1.73 10.98 -10.78
N VAL A 198 -2.65 11.60 -10.02
CA VAL A 198 -3.67 10.90 -9.19
C VAL A 198 -4.43 9.83 -9.98
N SER A 199 -4.67 10.03 -11.28
CA SER A 199 -5.46 9.11 -12.09
C SER A 199 -4.78 7.74 -12.29
N GLN A 200 -3.46 7.66 -12.24
CA GLN A 200 -2.73 6.39 -12.37
C GLN A 200 -2.94 5.49 -11.16
N ILE A 201 -2.91 6.05 -9.95
CA ILE A 201 -3.14 5.29 -8.72
C ILE A 201 -4.55 4.73 -8.70
N VAL A 202 -5.55 5.56 -9.00
CA VAL A 202 -6.96 5.16 -9.06
C VAL A 202 -7.19 4.07 -10.13
N LYS A 203 -6.62 4.22 -11.33
CA LYS A 203 -6.73 3.22 -12.38
C LYS A 203 -6.13 1.87 -11.97
N THR A 204 -4.96 1.88 -11.37
CA THR A 204 -4.29 0.63 -10.98
C THR A 204 -5.00 -0.03 -9.82
N MET A 205 -5.55 0.75 -8.89
CA MET A 205 -6.40 0.24 -7.82
C MET A 205 -7.67 -0.39 -8.39
N ASN A 206 -8.36 0.27 -9.32
CA ASN A 206 -9.52 -0.31 -9.99
C ASN A 206 -9.17 -1.62 -10.71
N GLN A 207 -8.01 -1.71 -11.35
CA GLN A 207 -7.55 -2.95 -11.97
C GLN A 207 -7.36 -4.07 -10.95
N LEU A 208 -6.81 -3.79 -9.76
CA LEU A 208 -6.66 -4.79 -8.70
C LEU A 208 -8.01 -5.31 -8.18
N PHE A 209 -9.01 -4.43 -8.09
CA PHE A 209 -10.34 -4.79 -7.60
C PHE A 209 -11.25 -5.38 -8.68
N LEU A 210 -11.02 -5.05 -9.97
CA LEU A 210 -11.83 -5.52 -11.10
C LEU A 210 -11.26 -6.76 -11.79
N LEU A 211 -10.03 -7.17 -11.52
CA LEU A 211 -9.46 -8.44 -11.99
C LEU A 211 -10.03 -9.59 -11.13
N LYS A 212 -11.30 -9.90 -11.37
CA LYS A 212 -11.95 -11.15 -10.96
C LYS A 212 -11.98 -12.10 -12.14
#